data_e4210f45f40a9e6c8ba2be183bf3c312
#
_entry.id   e4210f45f40a9e6c8ba2be183bf3c312
#
_cell.length_a   1.000
_cell.length_b   1.000
_cell.length_c   1.000
_cell.angle_alpha   90.00
_cell.angle_beta   90.00
_cell.angle_gamma   90.00
#
_symmetry.space_group_name_H-M   'P 1'
#
loop_
_entity.id
_entity.type
_entity.pdbx_description
1 polymer ?
#
loop_
_entity_poly.entity_id
_entity_poly.type
_entity_poly.pdbx_seq_one_letter_code
_entity_poly.pdbx_strand_id
1 'polypeptide(L)'
;MKLLVILGVLCSSLVNAQNIGDTKITIVVNDNTDIYKKVKIAFVDLDFIIKDNYNIDTLTTYPREFSNIPGQCRLTAVIKDNKVTLTGIYGLKRLDDFGYFRSPKEYQNIIYYKGSKGWELLKGVAERIGGQMAFSK
;
A
#
# COMPACT_ATOMS: atom_id res chain seq x y z
N MET A 1 33.62 36.34 -27.12
CA MET A 1 33.27 35.65 -25.85
C MET A 1 31.82 35.17 -25.94
N LYS A 2 31.58 33.87 -26.12
CA LYS A 2 30.24 33.33 -26.11
C LYS A 2 29.97 32.82 -24.71
N LEU A 3 29.06 33.48 -24.03
CA LEU A 3 28.57 33.08 -22.71
C LEU A 3 27.62 31.87 -22.89
N LEU A 4 28.08 30.69 -22.49
CA LEU A 4 27.30 29.50 -22.52
C LEU A 4 26.42 29.48 -21.25
N VAL A 5 25.15 29.87 -21.37
CA VAL A 5 24.19 29.73 -20.30
C VAL A 5 23.74 28.27 -20.28
N ILE A 6 24.32 27.49 -19.38
CA ILE A 6 23.83 26.16 -19.07
C ILE A 6 22.56 26.30 -18.24
N LEU A 7 21.41 26.20 -18.90
CA LEU A 7 20.12 26.10 -18.24
C LEU A 7 20.01 24.72 -17.64
N GLY A 8 20.43 24.60 -16.38
CA GLY A 8 20.21 23.37 -15.60
C GLY A 8 18.72 23.19 -15.40
N VAL A 9 18.12 22.28 -16.16
CA VAL A 9 16.77 21.77 -15.88
C VAL A 9 16.86 20.97 -14.60
N LEU A 10 16.60 21.63 -13.47
CA LEU A 10 16.28 20.98 -12.22
C LEU A 10 14.95 20.24 -12.42
N CYS A 11 15.02 18.98 -12.85
CA CYS A 11 13.93 18.04 -12.64
C CYS A 11 13.75 17.88 -11.12
N SER A 12 13.02 18.81 -10.52
CA SER A 12 12.45 18.60 -9.21
C SER A 12 11.46 17.45 -9.34
N SER A 13 11.92 16.22 -9.08
CA SER A 13 11.04 15.13 -8.76
C SER A 13 10.25 15.59 -7.53
N LEU A 14 9.01 16.00 -7.76
CA LEU A 14 8.04 16.25 -6.71
C LEU A 14 7.79 14.89 -6.04
N VAL A 15 8.62 14.54 -5.08
CA VAL A 15 8.34 13.48 -4.13
C VAL A 15 7.19 14.02 -3.31
N ASN A 16 5.97 13.57 -3.60
CA ASN A 16 4.82 13.87 -2.78
C ASN A 16 5.08 13.32 -1.39
N ALA A 17 5.34 14.20 -0.43
CA ALA A 17 5.56 13.83 0.95
C ALA A 17 4.29 13.20 1.54
N GLN A 18 4.47 12.19 2.40
CA GLN A 18 3.38 11.60 3.16
C GLN A 18 2.85 12.63 4.16
N ASN A 19 1.53 12.79 4.20
CA ASN A 19 0.86 13.66 5.16
C ASN A 19 0.04 12.83 6.15
N ILE A 20 0.00 13.24 7.40
CA ILE A 20 -0.83 12.59 8.42
C ILE A 20 -2.28 12.53 7.92
N GLY A 21 -2.85 11.34 7.95
CA GLY A 21 -4.21 11.07 7.48
C GLY A 21 -4.31 10.60 6.03
N ASP A 22 -3.20 10.48 5.29
CA ASP A 22 -3.22 9.83 3.98
C ASP A 22 -3.70 8.38 4.10
N THR A 23 -4.55 7.96 3.18
CA THR A 23 -5.16 6.63 3.16
C THR A 23 -4.80 5.80 1.93
N LYS A 24 -4.19 6.40 0.93
CA LYS A 24 -3.91 5.80 -0.37
C LYS A 24 -2.46 5.99 -0.78
N ILE A 25 -1.91 4.96 -1.40
CA ILE A 25 -0.65 5.05 -2.13
C ILE A 25 -0.94 4.72 -3.59
N THR A 26 -0.67 5.67 -4.46
CA THR A 26 -0.79 5.48 -5.91
C THR A 26 0.61 5.30 -6.49
N ILE A 27 0.79 4.27 -7.30
CA ILE A 27 2.06 3.95 -7.95
C ILE A 27 1.86 4.03 -9.45
N VAL A 28 2.70 4.79 -10.12
CA VAL A 28 2.77 4.82 -11.59
C VAL A 28 3.90 3.91 -12.02
N VAL A 29 3.57 2.88 -12.80
CA VAL A 29 4.52 1.89 -13.32
C VAL A 29 4.80 2.21 -14.79
N ASN A 30 6.04 2.56 -15.11
CA ASN A 30 6.43 3.05 -16.42
C ASN A 30 7.02 1.97 -17.35
N ASP A 31 7.02 0.72 -16.93
CA ASP A 31 7.51 -0.38 -17.73
C ASP A 31 6.35 -1.21 -18.34
N ASN A 32 6.63 -1.89 -19.45
CA ASN A 32 5.67 -2.74 -20.16
C ASN A 32 5.47 -4.11 -19.49
N THR A 33 5.77 -4.22 -18.21
CA THR A 33 5.59 -5.48 -17.47
C THR A 33 4.14 -5.70 -17.07
N ASP A 34 3.79 -6.96 -16.84
CA ASP A 34 2.49 -7.34 -16.30
C ASP A 34 2.34 -6.80 -14.87
N ILE A 35 1.65 -5.67 -14.75
CA ILE A 35 1.41 -4.97 -13.48
C ILE A 35 0.63 -5.85 -12.51
N TYR A 36 -0.35 -6.59 -13.01
CA TYR A 36 -1.15 -7.51 -12.19
C TYR A 36 -0.25 -8.56 -11.51
N LYS A 37 0.65 -9.16 -12.27
CA LYS A 37 1.62 -10.13 -11.75
C LYS A 37 2.56 -9.49 -10.73
N LYS A 38 3.04 -8.28 -10.97
CA LYS A 38 3.89 -7.55 -10.02
C LYS A 38 3.18 -7.31 -8.68
N VAL A 39 1.92 -6.89 -8.72
CA VAL A 39 1.11 -6.66 -7.52
C VAL A 39 0.90 -7.97 -6.76
N LYS A 40 0.60 -9.06 -7.46
CA LYS A 40 0.46 -10.40 -6.83
C LYS A 40 1.75 -10.80 -6.10
N ILE A 41 2.89 -10.68 -6.75
CA ILE A 41 4.20 -11.02 -6.17
C ILE A 41 4.47 -10.14 -4.94
N ALA A 42 4.21 -8.83 -5.04
CA ALA A 42 4.41 -7.91 -3.92
C ALA A 42 3.57 -8.27 -2.68
N PHE A 43 2.32 -8.70 -2.87
CA PHE A 43 1.49 -9.19 -1.78
C PHE A 43 2.04 -10.48 -1.17
N VAL A 44 2.39 -11.45 -2.00
CA VAL A 44 2.90 -12.74 -1.55
C VAL A 44 4.24 -12.59 -0.81
N ASP A 45 5.12 -11.72 -1.27
CA ASP A 45 6.41 -11.44 -0.63
C ASP A 45 6.28 -10.87 0.78
N LEU A 46 5.14 -10.27 1.10
CA LEU A 46 4.81 -9.79 2.44
C LEU A 46 3.83 -10.71 3.18
N ASP A 47 3.76 -11.97 2.80
CA ASP A 47 2.95 -13.01 3.43
C ASP A 47 1.43 -12.74 3.38
N PHE A 48 0.96 -11.98 2.39
CA PHE A 48 -0.48 -11.84 2.14
C PHE A 48 -0.99 -12.95 1.24
N ILE A 49 -2.12 -13.52 1.61
CA ILE A 49 -2.85 -14.47 0.78
C ILE A 49 -3.90 -13.69 -0.03
N ILE A 50 -3.82 -13.83 -1.35
CA ILE A 50 -4.74 -13.12 -2.25
C ILE A 50 -6.07 -13.86 -2.26
N LYS A 51 -7.14 -13.11 -2.07
CA LYS A 51 -8.50 -13.61 -2.24
C LYS A 51 -8.83 -13.66 -3.73
N ASP A 52 -9.31 -14.80 -4.20
CA ASP A 52 -9.79 -14.90 -5.57
C ASP A 52 -10.95 -13.94 -5.79
N ASN A 53 -10.72 -12.95 -6.64
CA ASN A 53 -11.72 -11.98 -7.05
C ASN A 53 -12.04 -12.20 -8.52
N TYR A 54 -13.32 -12.16 -8.86
CA TYR A 54 -13.76 -12.18 -10.24
C TYR A 54 -13.49 -10.88 -11.00
N ASN A 55 -12.98 -9.87 -10.31
CA ASN A 55 -12.67 -8.57 -10.90
C ASN A 55 -11.19 -8.52 -11.29
N ILE A 56 -10.91 -8.38 -12.58
CA ILE A 56 -9.56 -8.36 -13.14
C ILE A 56 -8.74 -7.16 -12.67
N ASP A 57 -9.41 -6.05 -12.34
CA ASP A 57 -8.75 -4.78 -11.99
C ASP A 57 -8.53 -4.60 -10.50
N THR A 58 -8.98 -5.52 -9.69
CA THR A 58 -8.91 -5.39 -8.23
C THR A 58 -8.38 -6.66 -7.59
N LEU A 59 -7.33 -6.51 -6.79
CA LEU A 59 -6.77 -7.57 -5.93
C LEU A 59 -7.04 -7.24 -4.48
N THR A 60 -7.65 -8.16 -3.76
CA THR A 60 -7.89 -8.05 -2.32
C THR A 60 -7.23 -9.23 -1.60
N THR A 61 -6.71 -8.99 -0.41
CA THR A 61 -6.11 -10.04 0.40
C THR A 61 -7.07 -10.57 1.46
N TYR A 62 -6.82 -11.80 1.91
CA TYR A 62 -7.37 -12.25 3.18
C TYR A 62 -6.74 -11.49 4.36
N PRO A 63 -7.37 -11.47 5.53
CA PRO A 63 -6.78 -10.85 6.71
C PRO A 63 -5.41 -11.46 7.04
N ARG A 64 -4.42 -10.62 7.30
CA ARG A 64 -3.09 -10.99 7.79
C ARG A 64 -2.89 -10.42 9.18
N GLU A 65 -2.39 -11.23 10.09
CA GLU A 65 -2.09 -10.79 11.44
C GLU A 65 -0.85 -9.91 11.49
N PHE A 66 -0.86 -8.92 12.38
CA PHE A 66 0.35 -8.17 12.73
C PHE A 66 1.26 -9.02 13.60
N SER A 67 2.56 -8.90 13.43
CA SER A 67 3.54 -9.67 14.21
C SER A 67 3.61 -9.26 15.69
N ASN A 68 3.34 -8.01 16.01
CA ASN A 68 3.61 -7.44 17.34
C ASN A 68 2.40 -6.83 18.05
N ILE A 69 1.23 -6.85 17.42
CA ILE A 69 -0.01 -6.30 17.98
C ILE A 69 -1.15 -7.27 17.73
N PRO A 70 -2.07 -7.43 18.68
CA PRO A 70 -3.25 -8.27 18.49
C PRO A 70 -4.22 -7.62 17.50
N GLY A 71 -3.98 -7.81 16.22
CA GLY A 71 -4.78 -7.21 15.15
C GLY A 71 -4.46 -7.84 13.81
N GLN A 72 -5.25 -7.49 12.83
CA GLN A 72 -5.10 -7.96 11.47
C GLN A 72 -5.42 -6.86 10.46
N CYS A 73 -4.87 -6.96 9.27
CA CYS A 73 -5.14 -6.04 8.18
C CYS A 73 -5.46 -6.77 6.88
N ARG A 74 -6.18 -6.11 6.02
CA ARG A 74 -6.42 -6.50 4.62
C ARG A 74 -6.00 -5.37 3.71
N LEU A 75 -5.39 -5.71 2.60
CA LEU A 75 -4.97 -4.75 1.59
C LEU A 75 -5.78 -4.94 0.32
N THR A 76 -5.96 -3.86 -0.39
CA THR A 76 -6.64 -3.83 -1.70
C THR A 76 -5.79 -3.05 -2.68
N ALA A 77 -5.59 -3.59 -3.87
CA ALA A 77 -4.95 -2.93 -4.99
C ALA A 77 -5.97 -2.78 -6.13
N VAL A 78 -6.16 -1.57 -6.59
CA VAL A 78 -6.93 -1.28 -7.81
C VAL A 78 -5.96 -0.93 -8.92
N ILE A 79 -6.03 -1.67 -10.03
CA ILE A 79 -5.15 -1.51 -11.18
C ILE A 79 -5.95 -0.88 -12.30
N LYS A 80 -5.51 0.30 -12.75
CA LYS A 80 -6.12 0.99 -13.87
C LYS A 80 -5.04 1.58 -14.76
N ASP A 81 -4.99 1.15 -16.00
CA ASP A 81 -3.94 1.52 -16.95
C ASP A 81 -2.55 1.17 -16.37
N ASN A 82 -1.66 2.16 -16.25
CA ASN A 82 -0.34 1.99 -15.64
C ASN A 82 -0.28 2.41 -14.16
N LYS A 83 -1.43 2.56 -13.49
CA LYS A 83 -1.53 2.98 -12.10
C LYS A 83 -2.04 1.88 -11.20
N VAL A 84 -1.42 1.75 -10.04
CA VAL A 84 -1.87 0.90 -8.95
C VAL A 84 -2.22 1.77 -7.76
N THR A 85 -3.44 1.70 -7.28
CA THR A 85 -3.88 2.38 -6.06
C THR A 85 -3.99 1.36 -4.94
N LEU A 86 -3.18 1.52 -3.91
CA LEU A 86 -3.17 0.68 -2.71
C LEU A 86 -3.95 1.34 -1.59
N THR A 87 -4.83 0.58 -0.97
CA THR A 87 -5.54 0.93 0.25
C THR A 87 -5.55 -0.25 1.20
N GLY A 88 -5.90 -0.01 2.45
CA GLY A 88 -6.01 -1.09 3.41
C GLY A 88 -6.96 -0.75 4.55
N ILE A 89 -7.40 -1.79 5.22
CA ILE A 89 -8.17 -1.70 6.46
C ILE A 89 -7.50 -2.55 7.54
N TYR A 90 -7.65 -2.15 8.78
CA TYR A 90 -7.16 -2.91 9.93
C TYR A 90 -8.22 -2.99 11.01
N GLY A 91 -8.11 -4.02 11.84
CA GLY A 91 -8.94 -4.20 13.02
C GLY A 91 -8.12 -4.78 14.16
N LEU A 92 -8.38 -4.32 15.38
CA LEU A 92 -7.75 -4.85 16.57
C LEU A 92 -8.56 -6.05 17.10
N LYS A 93 -7.87 -7.12 17.43
CA LYS A 93 -8.47 -8.27 18.12
C LYS A 93 -8.85 -7.86 19.55
N ARG A 94 -9.92 -8.42 20.05
CA ARG A 94 -10.37 -8.22 21.42
C ARG A 94 -10.25 -9.50 22.21
N LEU A 95 -9.94 -9.38 23.50
CA LEU A 95 -10.04 -10.47 24.44
C LEU A 95 -11.50 -10.71 24.78
N ASP A 96 -11.93 -11.98 24.78
CA ASP A 96 -13.19 -12.37 25.36
C ASP A 96 -13.07 -12.59 26.87
N ASP A 97 -14.18 -12.90 27.53
CA ASP A 97 -14.25 -13.11 28.98
C ASP A 97 -13.41 -14.29 29.46
N PHE A 98 -12.98 -15.16 28.55
CA PHE A 98 -12.13 -16.33 28.81
C PHE A 98 -10.66 -16.07 28.49
N GLY A 99 -10.28 -14.86 28.06
CA GLY A 99 -8.91 -14.51 27.71
C GLY A 99 -8.46 -14.95 26.31
N TYR A 100 -9.38 -15.32 25.43
CA TYR A 100 -9.05 -15.66 24.04
C TYR A 100 -9.20 -14.45 23.12
N PHE A 101 -8.26 -14.31 22.20
CA PHE A 101 -8.36 -13.29 21.15
C PHE A 101 -9.44 -13.66 20.13
N ARG A 102 -10.37 -12.74 19.91
CA ARG A 102 -11.42 -12.85 18.89
C ARG A 102 -11.13 -11.93 17.71
N SER A 103 -11.62 -12.34 16.56
CA SER A 103 -11.53 -11.51 15.34
C SER A 103 -12.09 -10.10 15.57
N PRO A 104 -11.54 -9.08 14.91
CA PRO A 104 -12.07 -7.72 15.01
C PRO A 104 -13.55 -7.67 14.64
N LYS A 105 -14.34 -6.91 15.38
CA LYS A 105 -15.74 -6.61 15.01
C LYS A 105 -15.81 -5.47 14.01
N GLU A 106 -14.87 -4.55 14.09
CA GLU A 106 -14.82 -3.34 13.28
C GLU A 106 -13.46 -3.19 12.62
N TYR A 107 -13.48 -2.69 11.41
CA TYR A 107 -12.28 -2.36 10.63
C TYR A 107 -12.28 -0.88 10.33
N GLN A 108 -11.10 -0.28 10.39
CA GLN A 108 -10.84 1.11 10.04
C GLN A 108 -9.86 1.19 8.89
N ASN A 109 -9.90 2.29 8.14
CA ASN A 109 -8.92 2.54 7.10
C ASN A 109 -7.51 2.63 7.70
N ILE A 110 -6.56 2.03 7.02
CA ILE A 110 -5.15 2.27 7.31
C ILE A 110 -4.86 3.71 6.90
N ILE A 111 -4.36 4.49 7.86
CA ILE A 111 -3.96 5.88 7.63
C ILE A 111 -2.49 6.07 7.98
N TYR A 112 -1.87 7.05 7.34
CA TYR A 112 -0.51 7.43 7.70
C TYR A 112 -0.48 8.20 9.00
N TYR A 113 0.29 7.70 9.96
CA TYR A 113 0.84 8.41 11.11
C TYR A 113 2.17 7.75 11.49
N LYS A 114 3.01 8.46 12.22
CA LYS A 114 4.32 7.94 12.63
C LYS A 114 4.16 6.67 13.46
N GLY A 115 4.72 5.56 12.97
CA GLY A 115 4.65 4.25 13.65
C GLY A 115 3.43 3.41 13.30
N SER A 116 2.60 3.82 12.32
CA SER A 116 1.50 3.00 11.83
C SER A 116 1.99 1.71 11.18
N LYS A 117 1.75 0.58 11.81
CA LYS A 117 2.15 -0.75 11.30
C LYS A 117 1.40 -1.13 10.02
N GLY A 118 0.13 -0.79 9.92
CA GLY A 118 -0.65 -0.99 8.70
C GLY A 118 -0.09 -0.20 7.53
N TRP A 119 0.30 1.05 7.76
CA TRP A 119 0.90 1.88 6.73
C TRP A 119 2.28 1.37 6.30
N GLU A 120 3.10 0.90 7.22
CA GLU A 120 4.40 0.28 6.91
C GLU A 120 4.24 -0.92 5.98
N LEU A 121 3.23 -1.77 6.20
CA LEU A 121 2.91 -2.89 5.32
C LEU A 121 2.43 -2.41 3.94
N LEU A 122 1.54 -1.43 3.90
CA LEU A 122 1.02 -0.86 2.66
C LEU A 122 2.16 -0.25 1.82
N LYS A 123 3.04 0.52 2.47
CA LYS A 123 4.22 1.10 1.84
C LYS A 123 5.21 0.03 1.38
N GLY A 124 5.40 -1.03 2.16
CA GLY A 124 6.25 -2.16 1.80
C GLY A 124 5.78 -2.86 0.52
N VAL A 125 4.48 -3.03 0.33
CA VAL A 125 3.91 -3.53 -0.94
C VAL A 125 4.20 -2.56 -2.09
N ALA A 126 3.99 -1.26 -1.87
CA ALA A 126 4.24 -0.22 -2.88
C ALA A 126 5.71 -0.22 -3.34
N GLU A 127 6.65 -0.32 -2.43
CA GLU A 127 8.09 -0.37 -2.72
C GLU A 127 8.46 -1.61 -3.55
N ARG A 128 7.83 -2.75 -3.30
CA ARG A 128 8.05 -3.98 -4.08
C ARG A 128 7.47 -3.90 -5.49
N ILE A 129 6.34 -3.24 -5.67
CA ILE A 129 5.78 -3.00 -7.00
C ILE A 129 6.76 -2.14 -7.81
N GLY A 130 7.37 -1.15 -7.16
CA GLY A 130 8.26 -0.19 -7.79
C GLY A 130 7.51 0.83 -8.62
N GLY A 131 8.18 1.90 -9.02
CA GLY A 131 7.60 3.00 -9.74
C GLY A 131 7.54 4.27 -8.91
N GLN A 132 6.85 5.27 -9.42
CA GLN A 132 6.70 6.55 -8.77
C GLN A 132 5.49 6.54 -7.84
N MET A 133 5.73 6.82 -6.56
CA MET A 133 4.68 6.84 -5.54
C MET A 133 4.11 8.24 -5.32
N ALA A 134 2.80 8.30 -5.09
CA ALA A 134 2.09 9.49 -4.60
C ALA A 134 1.17 9.08 -3.45
N PHE A 135 0.97 9.97 -2.50
CA PHE A 135 0.17 9.74 -1.30
C PHE A 135 -1.03 10.69 -1.28
N SER A 136 -2.19 10.20 -0.85
CA SER A 136 -3.43 10.99 -0.79
C SER A 136 -4.41 10.44 0.25
N LYS A 137 -5.42 11.26 0.57
CA LYS A 137 -6.55 10.86 1.42
C LYS A 137 -7.60 10.07 0.67
#